data_f88730206c1fdad3078570609d606edd
#
_entry.id   f88730206c1fdad3078570609d606edd
#
_cell.length_a   1.000
_cell.length_b   1.000
_cell.length_c   1.000
_cell.angle_alpha   90.00
_cell.angle_beta   90.00
_cell.angle_gamma   90.00
#
_symmetry.space_group_name_H-M   'P 1'
#
loop_
_entity.id
_entity.type
_entity.pdbx_description
1 polymer ?
#
loop_
_entity_poly.entity_id
_entity_poly.type
_entity_poly.pdbx_seq_one_letter_code
_entity_poly.pdbx_strand_id
1 'polypeptide(L)'
;MLTAVGAIAQKPVYESAMKSFGYKNDNGSWRIMPQYQRAGEFEGSVRKWAPVKLDGHWGCIDIDGNLICRNLFPTQEVARQAGREWEAMSEPGKWVYPARNQADGRWGFVDYYGRWKYQPVYEAANPHQGKDPKSFASVKKEGRWGCIDGRGVLVINNIFHSAEQAEEAGAQWAIARNYYTWRVPVTNPKTDLWGFVDYLGRWAVQPLYQDQRPFGDDNNYQYTQVKQEGRWANIDRNGNIISTAIFFTAEDAAYALRQFEHGRTLEGWRLPVTNPASGKWGWVDWSGEWRIKPIYEDATHFANDTGLFATAKLDGFWMAISDTGDDLSRNVFTLSSEAWQAGNEWDTGQELGHWLYPVMDQGTQAWGYVDYKGEWVIKPTLEDAKLFTYVWNDRVAPAKMDGKWGCIDHTGQFVVANIYNTSAEAQIAGRRWAEGRKF
;
A
#
# COMPACT_ATOMS: atom_id res chain seq x y z
N MET A 1 -51.26 46.14 36.82
CA MET A 1 -49.84 46.31 37.28
C MET A 1 -49.05 45.15 36.76
N LEU A 2 -48.33 45.37 35.70
CA LEU A 2 -47.31 44.36 35.26
C LEU A 2 -46.10 44.56 36.17
N THR A 3 -45.89 43.63 37.08
CA THR A 3 -44.64 43.55 37.81
C THR A 3 -43.51 43.24 36.79
N ALA A 4 -42.60 44.19 36.64
CA ALA A 4 -41.37 43.99 35.90
C ALA A 4 -40.64 42.81 36.54
N VAL A 5 -40.52 41.72 35.82
CA VAL A 5 -39.60 40.62 36.13
C VAL A 5 -38.21 41.23 36.02
N GLY A 6 -37.56 41.49 37.16
CA GLY A 6 -36.23 42.04 37.20
C GLY A 6 -35.27 41.24 36.32
N ALA A 7 -34.43 41.94 35.59
CA ALA A 7 -33.42 41.33 34.75
C ALA A 7 -32.50 40.43 35.61
N ILE A 8 -32.48 39.17 35.35
CA ILE A 8 -31.70 38.20 36.12
C ILE A 8 -30.23 38.34 35.67
N ALA A 9 -29.33 38.58 36.62
CA ALA A 9 -27.87 38.58 36.31
C ALA A 9 -27.48 37.26 35.64
N GLN A 10 -27.12 37.36 34.38
CA GLN A 10 -26.88 36.19 33.54
C GLN A 10 -25.39 35.79 33.48
N LYS A 11 -24.49 36.61 34.09
CA LYS A 11 -23.03 36.44 34.04
C LYS A 11 -22.48 35.84 35.32
N PRO A 12 -21.54 34.86 35.18
CA PRO A 12 -20.85 34.35 36.35
C PRO A 12 -19.86 35.37 36.89
N VAL A 13 -19.69 35.40 38.23
CA VAL A 13 -18.77 36.29 38.94
C VAL A 13 -17.72 35.45 39.65
N TYR A 14 -16.45 35.79 39.42
CA TYR A 14 -15.34 35.15 40.11
C TYR A 14 -15.14 35.80 41.47
N GLU A 15 -15.06 34.98 42.50
CA GLU A 15 -14.74 35.41 43.87
C GLU A 15 -13.30 35.02 44.23
N SER A 16 -12.43 36.00 44.41
CA SER A 16 -11.01 35.79 44.60
C SER A 16 -10.66 35.08 45.90
N ALA A 17 -11.39 35.34 46.95
CA ALA A 17 -11.18 34.74 48.28
C ALA A 17 -11.51 33.23 48.25
N MET A 18 -12.51 32.81 47.47
CA MET A 18 -12.93 31.43 47.32
C MET A 18 -12.32 30.74 46.08
N LYS A 19 -11.61 31.49 45.24
CA LYS A 19 -11.03 31.01 43.96
C LYS A 19 -12.03 30.28 43.08
N SER A 20 -13.31 30.72 43.10
CA SER A 20 -14.43 30.04 42.47
C SER A 20 -15.40 31.03 41.82
N PHE A 21 -16.20 30.52 40.89
CA PHE A 21 -17.29 31.24 40.24
C PHE A 21 -18.64 30.98 40.93
N GLY A 22 -19.44 32.00 41.05
CA GLY A 22 -20.84 31.94 41.47
C GLY A 22 -21.67 32.92 40.66
N TYR A 23 -22.93 33.16 41.06
CA TYR A 23 -23.81 34.10 40.36
C TYR A 23 -24.46 35.06 41.36
N LYS A 24 -24.51 36.35 41.00
CA LYS A 24 -25.10 37.40 41.82
C LYS A 24 -26.44 37.86 41.28
N ASN A 25 -27.29 38.31 42.17
CA ASN A 25 -28.51 39.08 41.87
C ASN A 25 -28.12 40.51 41.45
N ASP A 26 -29.06 41.25 40.88
CA ASP A 26 -28.85 42.63 40.45
C ASP A 26 -28.54 43.58 41.65
N ASN A 27 -28.92 43.22 42.85
CA ASN A 27 -28.60 43.95 44.08
C ASN A 27 -27.19 43.64 44.65
N GLY A 28 -26.39 42.81 43.93
CA GLY A 28 -25.03 42.42 44.32
C GLY A 28 -24.93 41.25 45.31
N SER A 29 -26.06 40.76 45.87
CA SER A 29 -26.04 39.59 46.75
C SER A 29 -25.82 38.29 45.94
N TRP A 30 -25.23 37.29 46.58
CA TRP A 30 -25.06 35.99 45.93
C TRP A 30 -26.40 35.28 45.78
N ARG A 31 -26.77 34.92 44.56
CA ARG A 31 -27.86 34.00 44.24
C ARG A 31 -27.37 32.56 44.35
N ILE A 32 -26.20 32.28 43.74
CA ILE A 32 -25.54 31.00 43.82
C ILE A 32 -24.12 31.29 44.34
N MET A 33 -23.80 30.74 45.50
CA MET A 33 -22.50 30.92 46.15
C MET A 33 -21.36 30.45 45.26
N PRO A 34 -20.18 31.11 45.30
CA PRO A 34 -19.01 30.68 44.55
C PRO A 34 -18.58 29.27 44.94
N GLN A 35 -18.62 28.34 44.00
CA GLN A 35 -18.23 26.93 44.19
C GLN A 35 -17.69 26.28 42.93
N TYR A 36 -17.83 26.90 41.76
CA TYR A 36 -17.48 26.31 40.50
C TYR A 36 -16.10 26.71 40.04
N GLN A 37 -15.31 25.77 39.46
CA GLN A 37 -14.00 26.05 38.88
C GLN A 37 -14.11 26.92 37.63
N ARG A 38 -15.18 26.80 36.89
CA ARG A 38 -15.58 27.61 35.73
C ARG A 38 -17.11 27.69 35.69
N ALA A 39 -17.61 28.76 35.13
CA ALA A 39 -19.05 28.91 34.91
C ALA A 39 -19.32 29.70 33.63
N GLY A 40 -20.35 29.33 32.89
CA GLY A 40 -20.85 30.07 31.73
C GLY A 40 -22.01 30.99 32.08
N GLU A 41 -22.43 31.81 31.13
CA GLU A 41 -23.62 32.64 31.27
C GLU A 41 -24.87 31.77 31.27
N PHE A 42 -25.95 32.27 31.88
CA PHE A 42 -27.28 31.61 31.77
C PHE A 42 -27.80 31.73 30.33
N GLU A 43 -28.11 30.59 29.75
CA GLU A 43 -28.67 30.43 28.43
C GLU A 43 -30.16 29.98 28.56
N GLY A 44 -30.79 29.72 27.40
CA GLY A 44 -32.18 29.25 27.31
C GLY A 44 -33.20 30.37 27.20
N SER A 45 -34.22 30.13 26.40
CA SER A 45 -35.33 31.06 26.17
C SER A 45 -36.56 30.80 27.08
N VAL A 46 -36.83 29.53 27.32
CA VAL A 46 -37.99 29.06 28.12
C VAL A 46 -37.58 28.70 29.53
N ARG A 47 -36.49 27.99 29.68
CA ARG A 47 -35.92 27.58 30.97
C ARG A 47 -34.48 28.03 31.02
N LYS A 48 -34.10 28.79 32.05
CA LYS A 48 -32.72 29.28 32.20
C LYS A 48 -31.84 28.18 32.79
N TRP A 49 -30.68 27.99 32.17
CA TRP A 49 -29.66 27.06 32.59
C TRP A 49 -28.27 27.62 32.29
N ALA A 50 -27.26 27.16 33.02
CA ALA A 50 -25.86 27.57 32.79
C ALA A 50 -24.93 26.37 32.87
N PRO A 51 -23.90 26.28 31.98
CA PRO A 51 -22.86 25.30 32.11
C PRO A 51 -21.90 25.68 33.22
N VAL A 52 -21.58 24.70 34.08
CA VAL A 52 -20.63 24.90 35.22
C VAL A 52 -19.63 23.75 35.30
N LYS A 53 -18.41 24.07 35.70
CA LYS A 53 -17.35 23.06 35.89
C LYS A 53 -17.12 22.83 37.39
N LEU A 54 -17.22 21.55 37.79
CA LEU A 54 -16.93 21.11 39.14
C LEU A 54 -16.12 19.78 39.03
N ASP A 55 -15.11 19.62 39.90
CA ASP A 55 -14.25 18.41 39.92
C ASP A 55 -13.67 18.04 38.55
N GLY A 56 -13.27 19.08 37.80
CA GLY A 56 -12.65 18.87 36.47
C GLY A 56 -13.62 18.62 35.33
N HIS A 57 -14.92 18.43 35.61
CA HIS A 57 -15.94 18.09 34.59
C HIS A 57 -17.04 19.15 34.50
N TRP A 58 -17.65 19.27 33.32
CA TRP A 58 -18.75 20.18 33.07
C TRP A 58 -20.09 19.50 33.30
N GLY A 59 -21.04 20.25 33.78
CA GLY A 59 -22.46 19.92 33.92
C GLY A 59 -23.30 21.18 33.70
N CYS A 60 -24.59 21.13 34.01
CA CYS A 60 -25.47 22.26 33.92
C CYS A 60 -26.32 22.43 35.21
N ILE A 61 -26.58 23.68 35.55
CA ILE A 61 -27.47 24.08 36.67
C ILE A 61 -28.64 24.90 36.14
N ASP A 62 -29.73 24.84 36.86
CA ASP A 62 -30.84 25.81 36.69
C ASP A 62 -30.53 27.14 37.34
N ILE A 63 -31.47 28.07 37.24
CA ILE A 63 -31.31 29.44 37.76
C ILE A 63 -31.19 29.50 39.29
N ASP A 64 -31.64 28.46 40.00
CA ASP A 64 -31.60 28.37 41.46
C ASP A 64 -30.37 27.60 41.94
N GLY A 65 -29.51 27.14 40.98
CA GLY A 65 -28.29 26.40 41.28
C GLY A 65 -28.49 24.91 41.43
N ASN A 66 -29.68 24.38 41.15
CA ASN A 66 -29.89 22.96 41.18
C ASN A 66 -29.23 22.30 39.97
N LEU A 67 -28.56 21.18 40.22
CA LEU A 67 -27.90 20.43 39.17
C LEU A 67 -28.92 19.73 38.26
N ILE A 68 -29.02 20.16 37.01
CA ILE A 68 -29.89 19.57 35.99
C ILE A 68 -29.15 18.54 35.11
N CYS A 69 -27.85 18.74 34.90
CA CYS A 69 -26.98 17.77 34.21
C CYS A 69 -25.75 17.51 35.08
N ARG A 70 -25.45 16.26 35.39
CA ARG A 70 -24.30 15.89 36.21
C ARG A 70 -22.96 16.34 35.59
N ASN A 71 -22.01 16.70 36.46
CA ASN A 71 -20.67 17.09 36.03
C ASN A 71 -19.88 15.86 35.54
N LEU A 72 -20.12 15.45 34.30
CA LEU A 72 -19.49 14.29 33.65
C LEU A 72 -18.94 14.63 32.26
N PHE A 73 -19.28 15.81 31.72
CA PHE A 73 -18.91 16.17 30.37
C PHE A 73 -17.51 16.77 30.29
N PRO A 74 -16.71 16.45 29.25
CA PRO A 74 -15.31 16.88 29.15
C PRO A 74 -15.19 18.37 28.80
N THR A 75 -16.13 18.92 28.05
CA THR A 75 -16.10 20.32 27.58
C THR A 75 -17.37 21.09 27.91
N GLN A 76 -17.22 22.41 27.95
CA GLN A 76 -18.35 23.33 28.14
C GLN A 76 -19.41 23.18 27.04
N GLU A 77 -18.98 22.95 25.80
CA GLU A 77 -19.90 22.84 24.66
C GLU A 77 -20.78 21.60 24.73
N VAL A 78 -20.23 20.48 25.19
CA VAL A 78 -21.03 19.26 25.41
C VAL A 78 -22.04 19.47 26.54
N ALA A 79 -21.66 20.14 27.62
CA ALA A 79 -22.58 20.50 28.68
C ALA A 79 -23.69 21.47 28.18
N ARG A 80 -23.30 22.41 27.30
CA ARG A 80 -24.30 23.29 26.66
C ARG A 80 -25.32 22.49 25.82
N GLN A 81 -24.87 21.50 25.07
CA GLN A 81 -25.76 20.66 24.32
C GLN A 81 -26.72 19.91 25.26
N ALA A 82 -26.22 19.33 26.36
CA ALA A 82 -27.08 18.70 27.38
C ALA A 82 -28.10 19.66 27.97
N GLY A 83 -27.73 20.92 28.24
CA GLY A 83 -28.64 21.96 28.70
C GLY A 83 -29.71 22.30 27.67
N ARG A 84 -29.38 22.42 26.40
CA ARG A 84 -30.36 22.59 25.29
C ARG A 84 -31.36 21.44 25.20
N GLU A 85 -30.87 20.18 25.33
CA GLU A 85 -31.77 19.01 25.34
C GLU A 85 -32.73 19.01 26.55
N TRP A 86 -32.27 19.44 27.73
CA TRP A 86 -33.07 19.61 28.90
C TRP A 86 -34.11 20.73 28.71
N GLU A 87 -33.74 21.90 28.16
CA GLU A 87 -34.65 22.99 27.86
C GLU A 87 -35.78 22.57 26.89
N ALA A 88 -35.40 21.83 25.84
CA ALA A 88 -36.26 21.31 24.81
C ALA A 88 -37.22 20.21 25.34
N MET A 89 -37.05 19.76 26.59
CA MET A 89 -37.77 18.60 27.16
C MET A 89 -37.65 17.33 26.30
N SER A 90 -36.51 17.15 25.66
CA SER A 90 -36.23 15.96 24.84
C SER A 90 -36.41 14.69 25.67
N GLU A 91 -36.89 13.61 25.03
CA GLU A 91 -36.98 12.33 25.73
C GLU A 91 -35.60 11.91 26.23
N PRO A 92 -35.44 11.57 27.54
CA PRO A 92 -34.19 11.10 28.07
C PRO A 92 -33.68 9.86 27.27
N GLY A 93 -32.48 9.95 26.71
CA GLY A 93 -31.92 8.89 25.93
C GLY A 93 -32.10 9.00 24.41
N LYS A 94 -32.79 10.04 23.88
CA LYS A 94 -32.61 10.45 22.47
C LYS A 94 -31.26 11.08 22.22
N TRP A 95 -30.76 11.86 23.19
CA TRP A 95 -29.39 12.38 23.17
C TRP A 95 -28.56 11.58 24.18
N VAL A 96 -27.49 11.00 23.72
CA VAL A 96 -26.52 10.27 24.57
C VAL A 96 -25.08 10.70 24.22
N TYR A 97 -24.26 10.75 25.26
CA TYR A 97 -22.87 11.16 25.12
C TYR A 97 -21.93 10.17 25.82
N PRO A 98 -20.76 9.84 25.23
CA PRO A 98 -19.79 8.97 25.88
C PRO A 98 -19.20 9.66 27.10
N ALA A 99 -19.23 9.00 28.22
CA ALA A 99 -18.68 9.46 29.49
C ALA A 99 -17.80 8.38 30.13
N ARG A 100 -16.77 8.81 30.83
CA ARG A 100 -15.85 7.92 31.54
C ARG A 100 -16.32 7.74 32.99
N ASN A 101 -16.41 6.50 33.43
CA ASN A 101 -16.64 6.19 34.83
C ASN A 101 -15.35 6.48 35.63
N GLN A 102 -15.45 7.30 36.67
CA GLN A 102 -14.34 7.73 37.49
C GLN A 102 -13.74 6.59 38.35
N ALA A 103 -14.56 5.59 38.69
CA ALA A 103 -14.16 4.52 39.59
C ALA A 103 -13.22 3.48 38.92
N ASP A 104 -13.52 3.11 37.67
CA ASP A 104 -12.77 2.05 36.95
C ASP A 104 -12.17 2.53 35.62
N GLY A 105 -12.41 3.79 35.25
CA GLY A 105 -11.89 4.41 34.04
C GLY A 105 -12.54 3.94 32.74
N ARG A 106 -13.57 3.09 32.80
CA ARG A 106 -14.26 2.58 31.62
C ARG A 106 -15.23 3.60 31.05
N TRP A 107 -15.51 3.48 29.76
CA TRP A 107 -16.43 4.31 29.03
C TRP A 107 -17.80 3.66 28.89
N GLY A 108 -18.84 4.46 29.04
CA GLY A 108 -20.22 4.14 28.76
C GLY A 108 -20.90 5.34 28.14
N PHE A 109 -22.22 5.34 28.07
CA PHE A 109 -22.99 6.46 27.53
C PHE A 109 -24.02 6.96 28.52
N VAL A 110 -24.08 8.26 28.69
CA VAL A 110 -25.02 8.93 29.59
C VAL A 110 -26.07 9.73 28.80
N ASP A 111 -27.27 9.86 29.37
CA ASP A 111 -28.27 10.81 28.90
C ASP A 111 -27.88 12.25 29.28
N TYR A 112 -28.67 13.24 28.87
CA TYR A 112 -28.39 14.65 29.22
C TYR A 112 -28.47 14.96 30.72
N TYR A 113 -29.12 14.13 31.54
CA TYR A 113 -29.05 14.22 32.99
C TYR A 113 -27.70 13.70 33.58
N GLY A 114 -26.90 13.00 32.78
CA GLY A 114 -25.69 12.29 33.24
C GLY A 114 -26.00 10.94 33.90
N ARG A 115 -27.14 10.32 33.60
CA ARG A 115 -27.47 8.96 34.02
C ARG A 115 -27.01 7.96 32.97
N TRP A 116 -26.42 6.85 33.40
CA TRP A 116 -25.99 5.79 32.48
C TRP A 116 -27.17 5.23 31.67
N LYS A 117 -27.11 5.45 30.36
CA LYS A 117 -27.95 4.80 29.37
C LYS A 117 -27.39 3.45 28.99
N TYR A 118 -26.11 3.42 28.67
CA TYR A 118 -25.32 2.20 28.46
C TYR A 118 -24.18 2.16 29.46
N GLN A 119 -24.08 1.01 30.17
CA GLN A 119 -23.12 0.85 31.27
C GLN A 119 -21.66 1.03 30.79
N PRO A 120 -20.76 1.50 31.67
CA PRO A 120 -19.37 1.72 31.33
C PRO A 120 -18.58 0.42 31.27
N VAL A 121 -18.57 -0.22 30.10
CA VAL A 121 -17.90 -1.51 29.83
C VAL A 121 -16.79 -1.41 28.77
N TYR A 122 -16.65 -0.25 28.12
CA TYR A 122 -15.70 -0.06 27.03
C TYR A 122 -14.41 0.57 27.49
N GLU A 123 -13.30 0.27 26.76
CA GLU A 123 -11.97 0.87 26.98
C GLU A 123 -11.92 2.30 26.42
N ALA A 124 -12.68 2.56 25.36
CA ALA A 124 -12.89 3.87 24.76
C ALA A 124 -14.23 3.92 24.05
N ALA A 125 -14.78 5.12 23.88
CA ALA A 125 -16.04 5.36 23.15
C ALA A 125 -16.03 6.75 22.53
N ASN A 126 -16.54 6.87 21.31
CA ASN A 126 -16.73 8.13 20.60
C ASN A 126 -18.23 8.52 20.60
N PRO A 127 -18.56 9.80 20.37
CA PRO A 127 -19.93 10.25 20.23
C PRO A 127 -20.68 9.54 19.11
N HIS A 128 -22.01 9.43 19.27
CA HIS A 128 -22.88 8.91 18.20
C HIS A 128 -22.79 9.79 16.95
N GLN A 129 -22.71 9.14 15.81
CA GLN A 129 -22.75 9.73 14.48
C GLN A 129 -24.00 9.27 13.73
N GLY A 130 -24.36 9.99 12.67
CA GLY A 130 -25.54 9.66 11.86
C GLY A 130 -26.84 10.20 12.47
N LYS A 131 -27.97 9.82 11.87
CA LYS A 131 -29.31 10.23 12.28
C LYS A 131 -30.15 9.02 12.71
N ASP A 132 -30.98 9.19 13.77
CA ASP A 132 -31.97 8.20 14.14
C ASP A 132 -32.81 7.72 12.93
N PRO A 133 -33.14 6.42 12.83
CA PRO A 133 -32.82 5.31 13.75
C PRO A 133 -31.44 4.60 13.51
N LYS A 134 -30.68 5.09 12.60
CA LYS A 134 -29.37 4.46 12.20
C LYS A 134 -28.15 5.23 12.71
N SER A 135 -28.28 5.90 13.87
CA SER A 135 -27.12 6.46 14.55
C SER A 135 -26.25 5.35 15.13
N PHE A 136 -24.94 5.55 15.11
CA PHE A 136 -23.96 4.59 15.63
C PHE A 136 -22.85 5.31 16.37
N ALA A 137 -22.20 4.62 17.29
CA ALA A 137 -21.01 5.10 18.01
C ALA A 137 -19.92 4.06 17.99
N SER A 138 -18.68 4.46 17.69
CA SER A 138 -17.54 3.58 17.78
C SER A 138 -17.14 3.33 19.24
N VAL A 139 -16.92 2.06 19.59
CA VAL A 139 -16.55 1.60 20.93
C VAL A 139 -15.39 0.62 20.89
N LYS A 140 -14.48 0.72 21.86
CA LYS A 140 -13.33 -0.18 21.99
C LYS A 140 -13.55 -1.20 23.09
N LYS A 141 -13.35 -2.48 22.77
CA LYS A 141 -13.40 -3.58 23.70
C LYS A 141 -12.37 -4.63 23.34
N GLU A 142 -11.64 -5.15 24.34
CA GLU A 142 -10.58 -6.14 24.14
C GLU A 142 -9.53 -5.69 23.09
N GLY A 143 -9.14 -4.39 23.17
CA GLY A 143 -8.15 -3.79 22.28
C GLY A 143 -8.65 -3.49 20.87
N ARG A 144 -9.88 -3.82 20.49
CA ARG A 144 -10.43 -3.67 19.14
C ARG A 144 -11.66 -2.77 19.11
N TRP A 145 -11.86 -2.08 17.99
CA TRP A 145 -12.97 -1.17 17.76
C TRP A 145 -14.11 -1.86 17.01
N GLY A 146 -15.34 -1.50 17.34
CA GLY A 146 -16.57 -1.86 16.67
C GLY A 146 -17.60 -0.75 16.84
N CYS A 147 -18.87 -0.97 16.50
CA CYS A 147 -19.92 0.04 16.69
C CYS A 147 -21.15 -0.52 17.38
N ILE A 148 -21.78 0.33 18.21
CA ILE A 148 -23.11 0.13 18.75
C ILE A 148 -24.11 1.06 18.06
N ASP A 149 -25.39 0.65 17.99
CA ASP A 149 -26.49 1.49 17.53
C ASP A 149 -27.02 2.44 18.64
N GLY A 150 -28.00 3.28 18.29
CA GLY A 150 -28.64 4.19 19.23
C GLY A 150 -29.41 3.51 20.38
N ARG A 151 -29.49 2.17 20.41
CA ARG A 151 -30.06 1.38 21.52
C ARG A 151 -28.97 0.71 22.38
N GLY A 152 -27.68 0.90 22.01
CA GLY A 152 -26.54 0.27 22.68
C GLY A 152 -26.26 -1.18 22.25
N VAL A 153 -26.89 -1.63 21.15
CA VAL A 153 -26.67 -2.96 20.60
C VAL A 153 -25.48 -2.95 19.69
N LEU A 154 -24.58 -3.91 19.86
CA LEU A 154 -23.41 -4.08 18.99
C LEU A 154 -23.90 -4.44 17.58
N VAL A 155 -23.67 -3.55 16.62
CA VAL A 155 -24.04 -3.72 15.20
C VAL A 155 -22.83 -3.99 14.31
N ILE A 156 -21.65 -3.63 14.78
CA ILE A 156 -20.35 -3.90 14.13
C ILE A 156 -19.44 -4.57 15.16
N ASN A 157 -18.91 -5.73 14.84
CA ASN A 157 -18.05 -6.49 15.74
C ASN A 157 -16.79 -5.71 16.13
N ASN A 158 -16.30 -5.89 17.36
CA ASN A 158 -15.03 -5.31 17.82
C ASN A 158 -13.85 -6.08 17.20
N ILE A 159 -13.45 -5.70 15.99
CA ILE A 159 -12.36 -6.35 15.24
C ILE A 159 -11.38 -5.35 14.61
N PHE A 160 -11.81 -4.11 14.42
CA PHE A 160 -11.02 -3.08 13.74
C PHE A 160 -9.87 -2.56 14.60
N HIS A 161 -8.77 -2.17 13.94
CA HIS A 161 -7.58 -1.64 14.62
C HIS A 161 -7.78 -0.22 15.15
N SER A 162 -8.59 0.59 14.45
CA SER A 162 -8.79 1.99 14.81
C SER A 162 -10.28 2.37 14.86
N ALA A 163 -10.57 3.49 15.53
CA ALA A 163 -11.90 4.07 15.60
C ALA A 163 -12.41 4.47 14.21
N GLU A 164 -11.52 5.03 13.39
CA GLU A 164 -11.83 5.50 12.03
C GLU A 164 -12.33 4.35 11.16
N GLN A 165 -11.66 3.18 11.19
CA GLN A 165 -12.12 1.99 10.47
C GLN A 165 -13.48 1.52 10.93
N ALA A 166 -13.74 1.52 12.24
CA ALA A 166 -15.05 1.15 12.79
C ALA A 166 -16.13 2.17 12.42
N GLU A 167 -15.81 3.46 12.41
CA GLU A 167 -16.72 4.54 12.03
C GLU A 167 -17.08 4.50 10.54
N GLU A 168 -16.12 4.20 9.69
CA GLU A 168 -16.34 3.95 8.25
C GLU A 168 -17.30 2.75 8.06
N ALA A 169 -17.04 1.64 8.77
CA ALA A 169 -17.94 0.48 8.77
C ALA A 169 -19.36 0.84 9.26
N GLY A 170 -19.46 1.66 10.31
CA GLY A 170 -20.71 2.20 10.83
C GLY A 170 -21.47 3.04 9.81
N ALA A 171 -20.76 3.88 9.06
CA ALA A 171 -21.34 4.68 7.98
C ALA A 171 -21.90 3.78 6.85
N GLN A 172 -21.19 2.71 6.47
CA GLN A 172 -21.69 1.73 5.50
C GLN A 172 -22.94 1.01 6.03
N TRP A 173 -22.96 0.62 7.32
CA TRP A 173 -24.12 0.03 7.96
C TRP A 173 -25.32 0.99 7.96
N ALA A 174 -25.11 2.27 8.27
CA ALA A 174 -26.17 3.26 8.34
C ALA A 174 -26.90 3.47 7.00
N ILE A 175 -26.18 3.41 5.87
CA ILE A 175 -26.78 3.53 4.52
C ILE A 175 -27.26 2.19 3.95
N ALA A 176 -27.13 1.08 4.70
CA ALA A 176 -27.50 -0.28 4.28
C ALA A 176 -26.84 -0.67 2.93
N ARG A 177 -25.57 -0.29 2.72
CA ARG A 177 -24.84 -0.61 1.48
C ARG A 177 -24.67 -2.12 1.34
N ASN A 178 -24.58 -2.60 0.10
CA ASN A 178 -24.37 -4.01 -0.18
C ASN A 178 -23.04 -4.48 0.43
N TYR A 179 -23.10 -5.38 1.42
CA TYR A 179 -21.94 -5.86 2.19
C TYR A 179 -20.91 -6.63 1.34
N TYR A 180 -21.25 -7.01 0.11
CA TYR A 180 -20.34 -7.73 -0.79
C TYR A 180 -19.23 -6.85 -1.39
N THR A 181 -19.37 -5.53 -1.36
CA THR A 181 -18.43 -4.63 -2.03
C THR A 181 -17.37 -4.01 -1.11
N TRP A 182 -17.65 -3.90 0.20
CA TRP A 182 -16.75 -3.28 1.14
C TRP A 182 -15.89 -4.32 1.89
N ARG A 183 -14.57 -4.13 1.88
CA ARG A 183 -13.60 -5.01 2.52
C ARG A 183 -12.52 -4.20 3.22
N VAL A 184 -12.27 -4.49 4.49
CA VAL A 184 -11.19 -3.87 5.25
C VAL A 184 -10.23 -4.93 5.73
N PRO A 185 -8.92 -4.72 5.53
CA PRO A 185 -7.90 -5.62 6.06
C PRO A 185 -7.80 -5.47 7.57
N VAL A 186 -7.84 -6.58 8.28
CA VAL A 186 -7.60 -6.66 9.74
C VAL A 186 -6.78 -7.90 10.09
N THR A 187 -6.00 -7.82 11.15
CA THR A 187 -5.31 -9.01 11.68
C THR A 187 -6.20 -9.78 12.65
N ASN A 188 -6.08 -11.10 12.62
CA ASN A 188 -6.66 -11.94 13.65
C ASN A 188 -5.86 -11.79 14.95
N PRO A 189 -6.49 -11.40 16.09
CA PRO A 189 -5.79 -11.18 17.34
C PRO A 189 -5.03 -12.39 17.91
N LYS A 190 -5.39 -13.61 17.48
CA LYS A 190 -4.78 -14.86 17.96
C LYS A 190 -3.60 -15.32 17.13
N THR A 191 -3.63 -15.08 15.81
CA THR A 191 -2.63 -15.60 14.87
C THR A 191 -1.75 -14.52 14.28
N ASP A 192 -2.14 -13.24 14.43
CA ASP A 192 -1.53 -12.06 13.82
C ASP A 192 -1.51 -12.09 12.27
N LEU A 193 -2.28 -13.00 11.68
CA LEU A 193 -2.42 -13.09 10.23
C LEU A 193 -3.53 -12.17 9.73
N TRP A 194 -3.30 -11.62 8.54
CA TRP A 194 -4.23 -10.74 7.85
C TRP A 194 -5.35 -11.51 7.15
N GLY A 195 -6.54 -10.96 7.22
CA GLY A 195 -7.71 -11.33 6.43
C GLY A 195 -8.52 -10.08 6.12
N PHE A 196 -9.67 -10.24 5.52
CA PHE A 196 -10.55 -9.11 5.20
C PHE A 196 -11.94 -9.33 5.79
N VAL A 197 -12.48 -8.31 6.42
CA VAL A 197 -13.83 -8.31 6.98
C VAL A 197 -14.79 -7.46 6.16
N ASP A 198 -16.08 -7.80 6.23
CA ASP A 198 -17.16 -6.93 5.77
C ASP A 198 -17.42 -5.80 6.77
N TYR A 199 -18.33 -4.88 6.45
CA TYR A 199 -18.66 -3.75 7.33
C TYR A 199 -19.31 -4.18 8.65
N LEU A 200 -19.81 -5.41 8.80
CA LEU A 200 -20.28 -5.95 10.06
C LEU A 200 -19.16 -6.55 10.91
N GLY A 201 -17.94 -6.54 10.42
CA GLY A 201 -16.79 -7.16 11.08
C GLY A 201 -16.78 -8.68 11.00
N ARG A 202 -17.42 -9.26 9.98
CA ARG A 202 -17.39 -10.71 9.71
C ARG A 202 -16.33 -11.01 8.67
N TRP A 203 -15.60 -12.11 8.85
CA TRP A 203 -14.60 -12.55 7.90
C TRP A 203 -15.23 -12.86 6.54
N ALA A 204 -14.89 -12.08 5.53
CA ALA A 204 -15.19 -12.34 4.13
C ALA A 204 -14.06 -13.12 3.47
N VAL A 205 -12.81 -12.84 3.88
CA VAL A 205 -11.61 -13.58 3.53
C VAL A 205 -10.92 -13.97 4.83
N GLN A 206 -10.69 -15.27 5.03
CA GLN A 206 -10.11 -15.78 6.27
C GLN A 206 -8.70 -15.22 6.52
N PRO A 207 -8.29 -15.03 7.79
CA PRO A 207 -6.99 -14.48 8.16
C PRO A 207 -5.89 -15.52 8.01
N LEU A 208 -5.38 -15.68 6.77
CA LEU A 208 -4.36 -16.67 6.38
C LEU A 208 -3.07 -16.02 5.87
N TYR A 209 -3.02 -14.69 5.72
CA TYR A 209 -1.95 -14.00 5.01
C TYR A 209 -0.98 -13.29 5.94
N GLN A 210 0.30 -13.31 5.58
CA GLN A 210 1.39 -12.64 6.32
C GLN A 210 1.36 -11.11 6.11
N ASP A 211 0.90 -10.67 4.94
CA ASP A 211 0.81 -9.27 4.55
C ASP A 211 -0.27 -9.09 3.48
N GLN A 212 -0.68 -7.86 3.22
CA GLN A 212 -1.76 -7.58 2.28
C GLN A 212 -1.69 -6.14 1.73
N ARG A 213 -2.38 -5.89 0.62
CA ARG A 213 -2.77 -4.56 0.17
C ARG A 213 -4.28 -4.39 0.35
N PRO A 214 -4.78 -3.17 0.63
CA PRO A 214 -6.23 -2.95 0.70
C PRO A 214 -6.87 -3.16 -0.67
N PHE A 215 -8.13 -3.58 -0.68
CA PHE A 215 -8.95 -3.45 -1.89
C PHE A 215 -9.14 -1.96 -2.19
N GLY A 216 -9.10 -1.56 -3.46
CA GLY A 216 -9.33 -0.18 -3.85
C GLY A 216 -10.79 0.26 -3.58
N ASP A 217 -11.00 1.57 -3.40
CA ASP A 217 -12.29 2.16 -3.03
C ASP A 217 -13.33 2.15 -4.17
N ASP A 218 -12.88 1.98 -5.41
CA ASP A 218 -13.74 1.96 -6.59
C ASP A 218 -14.41 0.60 -6.79
N ASN A 219 -15.65 0.62 -7.30
CA ASN A 219 -16.38 -0.60 -7.71
C ASN A 219 -15.64 -1.44 -8.77
N ASN A 220 -14.56 -0.92 -9.37
CA ASN A 220 -13.71 -1.58 -10.35
C ASN A 220 -12.61 -2.44 -9.72
N TYR A 221 -12.21 -2.21 -8.45
CA TYR A 221 -11.16 -2.99 -7.81
C TYR A 221 -11.75 -4.20 -7.09
N GLN A 222 -11.95 -5.28 -7.86
CA GLN A 222 -12.46 -6.54 -7.32
C GLN A 222 -11.38 -7.43 -6.72
N TYR A 223 -10.11 -7.03 -6.81
CA TYR A 223 -8.94 -7.84 -6.51
C TYR A 223 -7.94 -7.11 -5.62
N THR A 224 -7.11 -7.86 -4.92
CA THR A 224 -6.00 -7.31 -4.14
C THR A 224 -4.83 -8.30 -4.05
N GLN A 225 -3.68 -7.81 -3.56
CA GLN A 225 -2.48 -8.59 -3.33
C GLN A 225 -2.41 -9.05 -1.88
N VAL A 226 -2.06 -10.30 -1.68
CA VAL A 226 -1.85 -10.93 -0.38
C VAL A 226 -0.54 -11.71 -0.36
N LYS A 227 0.11 -11.79 0.81
CA LYS A 227 1.37 -12.51 0.97
C LYS A 227 1.14 -13.81 1.72
N GLN A 228 1.56 -14.91 1.14
CA GLN A 228 1.50 -16.24 1.74
C GLN A 228 2.86 -16.94 1.53
N GLU A 229 3.40 -17.57 2.58
CA GLU A 229 4.69 -18.26 2.54
C GLU A 229 5.84 -17.42 1.94
N GLY A 230 5.84 -16.12 2.27
CA GLY A 230 6.86 -15.19 1.78
C GLY A 230 6.67 -14.69 0.35
N ARG A 231 5.64 -15.12 -0.37
CA ARG A 231 5.34 -14.75 -1.77
C ARG A 231 3.98 -14.07 -1.90
N TRP A 232 3.86 -13.22 -2.90
CA TRP A 232 2.63 -12.50 -3.19
C TRP A 232 1.76 -13.23 -4.21
N ALA A 233 0.45 -13.12 -4.02
CA ALA A 233 -0.61 -13.68 -4.85
C ALA A 233 -1.67 -12.60 -5.10
N ASN A 234 -2.57 -12.82 -6.05
CA ASN A 234 -3.79 -12.02 -6.23
C ASN A 234 -5.02 -12.82 -5.84
N ILE A 235 -5.93 -12.17 -5.13
CA ILE A 235 -7.23 -12.74 -4.74
C ILE A 235 -8.37 -11.80 -5.11
N ASP A 236 -9.56 -12.37 -5.29
CA ASP A 236 -10.80 -11.61 -5.40
C ASP A 236 -11.36 -11.22 -4.00
N ARG A 237 -12.46 -10.49 -3.96
CA ARG A 237 -13.15 -10.06 -2.72
C ARG A 237 -13.71 -11.20 -1.87
N ASN A 238 -13.79 -12.41 -2.40
CA ASN A 238 -14.25 -13.61 -1.69
C ASN A 238 -13.09 -14.48 -1.22
N GLY A 239 -11.85 -14.10 -1.57
CA GLY A 239 -10.64 -14.86 -1.26
C GLY A 239 -10.31 -15.95 -2.28
N ASN A 240 -10.97 -15.96 -3.44
CA ASN A 240 -10.60 -16.88 -4.52
C ASN A 240 -9.28 -16.43 -5.14
N ILE A 241 -8.38 -17.36 -5.36
CA ILE A 241 -7.07 -17.11 -5.94
C ILE A 241 -7.23 -16.81 -7.44
N ILE A 242 -6.71 -15.64 -7.85
CA ILE A 242 -6.61 -15.23 -9.26
C ILE A 242 -5.23 -15.59 -9.81
N SER A 243 -4.17 -15.35 -9.01
CA SER A 243 -2.83 -15.83 -9.30
C SER A 243 -2.19 -16.43 -8.06
N THR A 244 -1.39 -17.47 -8.24
CA THR A 244 -0.77 -18.22 -7.15
C THR A 244 0.30 -17.39 -6.42
N ALA A 245 0.65 -17.76 -5.19
CA ALA A 245 1.66 -17.10 -4.37
C ALA A 245 3.08 -17.42 -4.90
N ILE A 246 3.52 -16.70 -5.92
CA ILE A 246 4.83 -16.91 -6.55
C ILE A 246 5.64 -15.62 -6.73
N PHE A 247 4.99 -14.46 -6.73
CA PHE A 247 5.63 -13.18 -7.00
C PHE A 247 6.48 -12.69 -5.82
N PHE A 248 7.59 -12.01 -6.10
CA PHE A 248 8.48 -11.49 -5.07
C PHE A 248 7.89 -10.28 -4.34
N THR A 249 7.25 -9.39 -5.09
CA THR A 249 6.71 -8.14 -4.58
C THR A 249 5.21 -8.05 -4.84
N ALA A 250 4.53 -7.19 -4.08
CA ALA A 250 3.14 -6.86 -4.32
C ALA A 250 2.96 -6.17 -5.68
N GLU A 251 3.96 -5.41 -6.12
CA GLU A 251 4.00 -4.72 -7.41
C GLU A 251 4.03 -5.69 -8.58
N ASP A 252 4.82 -6.78 -8.49
CA ASP A 252 4.84 -7.87 -9.49
C ASP A 252 3.48 -8.57 -9.59
N ALA A 253 2.88 -8.89 -8.43
CA ALA A 253 1.54 -9.47 -8.38
C ALA A 253 0.49 -8.51 -8.97
N ALA A 254 0.57 -7.22 -8.64
CA ALA A 254 -0.32 -6.20 -9.22
C ALA A 254 -0.11 -6.02 -10.72
N TYR A 255 1.12 -6.17 -11.21
CA TYR A 255 1.40 -6.15 -12.64
C TYR A 255 0.77 -7.34 -13.37
N ALA A 256 0.89 -8.56 -12.80
CA ALA A 256 0.21 -9.75 -13.30
C ALA A 256 -1.33 -9.57 -13.31
N LEU A 257 -1.90 -8.98 -12.27
CA LEU A 257 -3.33 -8.70 -12.18
C LEU A 257 -3.81 -7.78 -13.31
N ARG A 258 -3.06 -6.71 -13.64
CA ARG A 258 -3.39 -5.83 -14.77
C ARG A 258 -3.45 -6.57 -16.10
N GLN A 259 -2.65 -7.62 -16.30
CA GLN A 259 -2.71 -8.45 -17.51
C GLN A 259 -4.02 -9.24 -17.55
N PHE A 260 -4.45 -9.79 -16.42
CA PHE A 260 -5.75 -10.45 -16.29
C PHE A 260 -6.92 -9.50 -16.60
N GLU A 261 -6.92 -8.31 -15.99
CA GLU A 261 -7.99 -7.30 -16.17
C GLU A 261 -8.09 -6.78 -17.62
N HIS A 262 -6.96 -6.68 -18.33
CA HIS A 262 -6.95 -6.30 -19.75
C HIS A 262 -7.35 -7.46 -20.69
N GLY A 263 -7.76 -8.61 -20.17
CA GLY A 263 -8.17 -9.76 -20.95
C GLY A 263 -7.04 -10.37 -21.79
N ARG A 264 -5.78 -10.17 -21.38
CA ARG A 264 -4.64 -10.83 -22.07
C ARG A 264 -4.73 -12.33 -21.90
N THR A 265 -4.43 -13.06 -22.95
CA THR A 265 -4.39 -14.53 -22.91
C THR A 265 -3.29 -15.00 -21.97
N LEU A 266 -3.45 -16.18 -21.35
CA LEU A 266 -2.43 -16.82 -20.50
C LEU A 266 -1.07 -16.94 -21.22
N GLU A 267 -1.08 -16.96 -22.55
CA GLU A 267 0.10 -17.16 -23.40
C GLU A 267 0.84 -15.84 -23.74
N GLY A 268 0.20 -14.68 -23.60
CA GLY A 268 0.72 -13.40 -24.09
C GLY A 268 1.60 -12.61 -23.14
N TRP A 269 1.76 -13.05 -21.87
CA TRP A 269 2.54 -12.31 -20.87
C TRP A 269 3.42 -13.26 -20.05
N ARG A 270 4.64 -12.84 -19.77
CA ARG A 270 5.66 -13.60 -19.03
C ARG A 270 6.35 -12.72 -18.00
N LEU A 271 6.48 -13.21 -16.78
CA LEU A 271 7.27 -12.56 -15.72
C LEU A 271 8.34 -13.53 -15.23
N PRO A 272 9.63 -13.11 -15.19
CA PRO A 272 10.69 -13.92 -14.60
C PRO A 272 10.52 -13.98 -13.08
N VAL A 273 10.50 -15.18 -12.53
CA VAL A 273 10.44 -15.43 -11.07
C VAL A 273 11.31 -16.62 -10.71
N THR A 274 11.74 -16.68 -9.45
CA THR A 274 12.43 -17.87 -8.95
C THR A 274 11.46 -18.90 -8.41
N ASN A 275 11.73 -20.15 -8.65
CA ASN A 275 11.05 -21.24 -7.98
C ASN A 275 11.47 -21.26 -6.49
N PRO A 276 10.52 -21.18 -5.53
CA PRO A 276 10.84 -21.15 -4.10
C PRO A 276 11.62 -22.36 -3.60
N ALA A 277 11.43 -23.53 -4.21
CA ALA A 277 12.06 -24.77 -3.78
C ALA A 277 13.49 -24.93 -4.32
N SER A 278 13.75 -24.53 -5.58
CA SER A 278 15.06 -24.71 -6.22
C SER A 278 15.93 -23.45 -6.27
N GLY A 279 15.34 -22.27 -6.08
CA GLY A 279 16.00 -20.99 -6.29
C GLY A 279 16.31 -20.67 -7.76
N LYS A 280 15.93 -21.53 -8.71
CA LYS A 280 16.17 -21.33 -10.14
C LYS A 280 15.11 -20.43 -10.75
N TRP A 281 15.50 -19.65 -11.74
CA TRP A 281 14.66 -18.75 -12.50
C TRP A 281 13.92 -19.46 -13.64
N GLY A 282 12.71 -19.02 -13.91
CA GLY A 282 11.88 -19.36 -15.04
C GLY A 282 10.86 -18.25 -15.27
N TRP A 283 9.91 -18.43 -16.16
CA TRP A 283 8.88 -17.43 -16.42
C TRP A 283 7.48 -18.02 -16.19
N VAL A 284 6.65 -17.23 -15.52
CA VAL A 284 5.25 -17.54 -15.26
C VAL A 284 4.35 -16.63 -16.07
N ASP A 285 3.11 -17.08 -16.31
CA ASP A 285 2.04 -16.22 -16.80
C ASP A 285 1.40 -15.42 -15.65
N TRP A 286 0.38 -14.64 -15.97
CA TRP A 286 -0.33 -13.82 -14.98
C TRP A 286 -1.05 -14.65 -13.90
N SER A 287 -1.36 -15.93 -14.13
CA SER A 287 -1.93 -16.84 -13.12
C SER A 287 -0.87 -17.37 -12.15
N GLY A 288 0.41 -17.20 -12.48
CA GLY A 288 1.54 -17.75 -11.74
C GLY A 288 1.93 -19.16 -12.16
N GLU A 289 1.41 -19.65 -13.30
CA GLU A 289 1.81 -20.94 -13.86
C GLU A 289 3.06 -20.85 -14.72
N TRP A 290 3.93 -21.85 -14.61
CA TRP A 290 5.18 -21.91 -15.35
C TRP A 290 4.93 -22.10 -16.86
N ARG A 291 5.36 -21.11 -17.66
CA ARG A 291 5.42 -21.18 -19.12
C ARG A 291 6.79 -21.61 -19.59
N ILE A 292 7.84 -21.12 -18.92
CA ILE A 292 9.22 -21.55 -19.12
C ILE A 292 9.72 -22.08 -17.79
N LYS A 293 10.16 -23.35 -17.78
CA LYS A 293 10.55 -24.06 -16.55
C LYS A 293 11.67 -23.35 -15.80
N PRO A 294 11.65 -23.39 -14.45
CA PRO A 294 12.66 -22.75 -13.62
C PRO A 294 13.96 -23.59 -13.54
N ILE A 295 14.80 -23.47 -14.58
CA ILE A 295 16.09 -24.17 -14.69
C ILE A 295 17.27 -23.22 -14.69
N TYR A 296 17.07 -21.92 -14.90
CA TYR A 296 18.11 -20.92 -15.11
C TYR A 296 18.68 -20.37 -13.78
N GLU A 297 19.92 -19.90 -13.82
CA GLU A 297 20.60 -19.27 -12.68
C GLU A 297 20.17 -17.82 -12.50
N ASP A 298 19.83 -17.15 -13.61
CA ASP A 298 19.36 -15.77 -13.64
C ASP A 298 18.51 -15.56 -14.90
N ALA A 299 17.66 -14.51 -14.92
CA ALA A 299 16.72 -14.24 -15.98
C ALA A 299 16.33 -12.78 -16.06
N THR A 300 16.10 -12.26 -17.26
CA THR A 300 15.60 -10.90 -17.47
C THR A 300 14.12 -10.90 -17.87
N HIS A 301 13.50 -9.74 -17.82
CA HIS A 301 12.19 -9.53 -18.43
C HIS A 301 12.28 -9.71 -19.95
N PHE A 302 11.19 -10.12 -20.58
CA PHE A 302 11.06 -10.06 -22.02
C PHE A 302 11.20 -8.61 -22.51
N ALA A 303 11.89 -8.43 -23.63
CA ALA A 303 12.09 -7.13 -24.23
C ALA A 303 10.74 -6.60 -24.79
N ASN A 304 10.14 -5.66 -24.09
CA ASN A 304 8.81 -5.08 -24.34
C ASN A 304 7.63 -6.01 -24.00
N ASP A 305 6.45 -5.45 -23.81
CA ASP A 305 5.18 -6.18 -23.56
C ASP A 305 4.77 -7.13 -24.70
N THR A 306 5.40 -7.01 -25.87
CA THR A 306 5.25 -7.85 -27.05
C THR A 306 6.57 -8.53 -27.44
N GLY A 307 7.59 -8.45 -26.57
CA GLY A 307 8.94 -8.97 -26.85
C GLY A 307 8.95 -10.47 -27.08
N LEU A 308 9.57 -10.86 -28.17
CA LEU A 308 9.70 -12.24 -28.59
C LEU A 308 10.87 -12.96 -27.92
N PHE A 309 11.70 -12.25 -27.14
CA PHE A 309 12.87 -12.84 -26.48
C PHE A 309 13.17 -12.24 -25.10
N ALA A 310 13.84 -13.04 -24.29
CA ALA A 310 14.46 -12.65 -23.01
C ALA A 310 15.87 -13.20 -22.92
N THR A 311 16.65 -12.80 -21.91
CA THR A 311 17.93 -13.44 -21.65
C THR A 311 17.91 -14.29 -20.40
N ALA A 312 18.56 -15.43 -20.46
CA ALA A 312 18.66 -16.41 -19.39
C ALA A 312 20.13 -16.80 -19.15
N LYS A 313 20.47 -17.09 -17.89
CA LYS A 313 21.78 -17.57 -17.51
C LYS A 313 21.73 -19.06 -17.20
N LEU A 314 22.55 -19.85 -17.88
CA LEU A 314 22.66 -21.30 -17.69
C LEU A 314 24.16 -21.69 -17.70
N ASP A 315 24.59 -22.56 -16.80
CA ASP A 315 25.97 -23.02 -16.66
C ASP A 315 27.01 -21.88 -16.65
N GLY A 316 26.66 -20.77 -15.96
CA GLY A 316 27.51 -19.60 -15.80
C GLY A 316 27.50 -18.61 -16.96
N PHE A 317 26.87 -18.90 -18.09
CA PHE A 317 26.81 -18.06 -19.29
C PHE A 317 25.39 -17.63 -19.63
N TRP A 318 25.29 -16.48 -20.29
CA TRP A 318 24.04 -15.93 -20.77
C TRP A 318 23.73 -16.37 -22.20
N MET A 319 22.43 -16.46 -22.50
CA MET A 319 21.87 -16.77 -23.80
C MET A 319 20.58 -16.00 -24.04
N ALA A 320 20.16 -15.85 -25.29
CA ALA A 320 18.84 -15.37 -25.66
C ALA A 320 17.90 -16.55 -25.83
N ILE A 321 16.67 -16.42 -25.32
CA ILE A 321 15.61 -17.41 -25.45
C ILE A 321 14.32 -16.76 -26.00
N SER A 322 13.52 -17.56 -26.73
CA SER A 322 12.21 -17.14 -27.23
C SER A 322 11.17 -17.05 -26.11
N ASP A 323 10.01 -16.50 -26.40
CA ASP A 323 8.82 -16.47 -25.53
C ASP A 323 8.26 -17.86 -25.22
N THR A 324 8.61 -18.89 -26.00
CA THR A 324 8.31 -20.30 -25.74
C THR A 324 9.40 -21.04 -24.95
N GLY A 325 10.54 -20.39 -24.72
CA GLY A 325 11.70 -20.96 -24.04
C GLY A 325 12.67 -21.71 -24.93
N ASP A 326 12.53 -21.53 -26.27
CA ASP A 326 13.48 -22.11 -27.21
C ASP A 326 14.77 -21.28 -27.25
N ASP A 327 15.91 -21.96 -27.38
CA ASP A 327 17.22 -21.33 -27.46
C ASP A 327 17.34 -20.54 -28.77
N LEU A 328 17.45 -19.23 -28.70
CA LEU A 328 17.75 -18.35 -29.85
C LEU A 328 19.25 -18.18 -30.05
N SER A 329 20.03 -18.33 -28.99
CA SER A 329 21.47 -18.35 -29.03
C SER A 329 22.02 -19.43 -28.08
N ARG A 330 23.27 -19.87 -28.32
CA ARG A 330 23.98 -20.68 -27.33
C ARG A 330 24.33 -19.86 -26.09
N ASN A 331 24.51 -20.53 -24.97
CA ASN A 331 24.94 -19.92 -23.70
C ASN A 331 26.45 -19.66 -23.70
N VAL A 332 26.88 -18.64 -24.43
CA VAL A 332 28.31 -18.28 -24.61
C VAL A 332 28.63 -16.88 -24.12
N PHE A 333 27.64 -16.06 -23.82
CA PHE A 333 27.86 -14.68 -23.45
C PHE A 333 28.15 -14.54 -21.95
N THR A 334 29.05 -13.62 -21.60
CA THR A 334 29.44 -13.39 -20.21
C THR A 334 28.50 -12.44 -19.48
N LEU A 335 27.83 -11.58 -20.22
CA LEU A 335 26.88 -10.57 -19.71
C LEU A 335 25.48 -10.73 -20.34
N SER A 336 24.43 -10.41 -19.55
CA SER A 336 23.07 -10.40 -20.06
C SER A 336 22.85 -9.40 -21.21
N SER A 337 23.56 -8.28 -21.19
CA SER A 337 23.50 -7.26 -22.26
C SER A 337 24.03 -7.78 -23.60
N GLU A 338 24.98 -8.71 -23.59
CA GLU A 338 25.52 -9.34 -24.79
C GLU A 338 24.50 -10.31 -25.39
N ALA A 339 23.92 -11.17 -24.53
CA ALA A 339 22.84 -12.06 -24.94
C ALA A 339 21.60 -11.28 -25.38
N TRP A 340 21.32 -10.14 -24.76
CA TRP A 340 20.24 -9.24 -25.18
C TRP A 340 20.46 -8.71 -26.60
N GLN A 341 21.69 -8.27 -26.89
CA GLN A 341 22.04 -7.82 -28.24
C GLN A 341 21.87 -8.95 -29.26
N ALA A 342 22.25 -10.18 -28.93
CA ALA A 342 22.05 -11.34 -29.79
C ALA A 342 20.55 -11.60 -30.04
N GLY A 343 19.70 -11.53 -29.02
CA GLY A 343 18.26 -11.63 -29.14
C GLY A 343 17.66 -10.52 -30.03
N ASN A 344 18.15 -9.29 -29.88
CA ASN A 344 17.72 -8.15 -30.70
C ASN A 344 18.10 -8.31 -32.18
N GLU A 345 19.27 -8.85 -32.48
CA GLU A 345 19.68 -9.18 -33.85
C GLU A 345 18.79 -10.28 -34.45
N TRP A 346 18.41 -11.28 -33.66
CA TRP A 346 17.45 -12.29 -34.06
C TRP A 346 16.06 -11.69 -34.35
N ASP A 347 15.55 -10.85 -33.48
CA ASP A 347 14.22 -10.21 -33.58
C ASP A 347 14.12 -9.27 -34.79
N THR A 348 15.18 -8.54 -35.09
CA THR A 348 15.24 -7.64 -36.26
C THR A 348 15.43 -8.36 -37.58
N GLY A 349 15.60 -9.69 -37.56
CA GLY A 349 15.79 -10.51 -38.76
C GLY A 349 17.10 -10.24 -39.49
N GLN A 350 18.16 -9.84 -38.76
CA GLN A 350 19.47 -9.61 -39.33
C GLN A 350 20.06 -10.91 -39.91
N GLU A 351 20.82 -10.76 -41.00
CA GLU A 351 21.51 -11.91 -41.59
C GLU A 351 22.59 -12.46 -40.63
N LEU A 352 22.74 -13.80 -40.62
CA LEU A 352 23.79 -14.47 -39.87
C LEU A 352 25.19 -13.93 -40.26
N GLY A 353 26.01 -13.63 -39.26
CA GLY A 353 27.32 -13.02 -39.45
C GLY A 353 27.31 -11.51 -39.66
N HIS A 354 26.15 -10.87 -39.71
CA HIS A 354 26.08 -9.41 -39.72
C HIS A 354 26.51 -8.80 -38.40
N TRP A 355 26.10 -9.41 -37.28
CA TRP A 355 26.51 -9.04 -35.93
C TRP A 355 27.54 -10.06 -35.43
N LEU A 356 28.72 -9.60 -35.00
CA LEU A 356 29.78 -10.44 -34.49
C LEU A 356 30.21 -9.97 -33.09
N TYR A 357 30.23 -10.91 -32.15
CA TYR A 357 30.60 -10.65 -30.77
C TYR A 357 31.87 -11.41 -30.38
N PRO A 358 32.88 -10.76 -29.74
CA PRO A 358 34.07 -11.42 -29.30
C PRO A 358 33.78 -12.31 -28.08
N VAL A 359 34.10 -13.59 -28.19
CA VAL A 359 33.92 -14.59 -27.11
C VAL A 359 35.24 -15.34 -26.91
N MET A 360 35.57 -15.61 -25.65
CA MET A 360 36.72 -16.47 -25.31
C MET A 360 36.23 -17.92 -25.20
N ASP A 361 36.84 -18.81 -25.97
CA ASP A 361 36.62 -20.24 -25.84
C ASP A 361 37.24 -20.77 -24.54
N GLN A 362 36.44 -21.40 -23.71
CA GLN A 362 36.85 -21.85 -22.38
C GLN A 362 37.86 -23.03 -22.42
N GLY A 363 37.86 -23.81 -23.47
CA GLY A 363 38.75 -24.93 -23.63
C GLY A 363 40.16 -24.50 -24.05
N THR A 364 40.24 -23.56 -24.98
CA THR A 364 41.53 -23.08 -25.53
C THR A 364 42.03 -21.78 -24.92
N GLN A 365 41.18 -21.04 -24.18
CA GLN A 365 41.40 -19.70 -23.67
C GLN A 365 41.74 -18.67 -24.77
N ALA A 366 41.43 -18.99 -26.02
CA ALA A 366 41.60 -18.14 -27.17
C ALA A 366 40.28 -17.39 -27.50
N TRP A 367 40.44 -16.19 -28.05
CA TRP A 367 39.33 -15.36 -28.49
C TRP A 367 39.00 -15.62 -29.97
N GLY A 368 37.72 -15.60 -30.26
CA GLY A 368 37.14 -15.62 -31.60
C GLY A 368 35.90 -14.75 -31.66
N TYR A 369 35.16 -14.86 -32.73
CA TYR A 369 33.88 -14.11 -32.85
C TYR A 369 32.75 -15.05 -33.23
N VAL A 370 31.65 -14.87 -32.53
CA VAL A 370 30.41 -15.60 -32.79
C VAL A 370 29.36 -14.69 -33.42
N ASP A 371 28.41 -15.26 -34.14
CA ASP A 371 27.21 -14.59 -34.59
C ASP A 371 26.15 -14.53 -33.46
N TYR A 372 24.94 -14.00 -33.72
CA TYR A 372 23.89 -13.89 -32.72
C TYR A 372 23.37 -15.27 -32.23
N LYS A 373 23.58 -16.36 -32.98
CA LYS A 373 23.28 -17.73 -32.52
C LYS A 373 24.37 -18.29 -31.60
N GLY A 374 25.49 -17.59 -31.42
CA GLY A 374 26.68 -18.10 -30.70
C GLY A 374 27.51 -19.08 -31.50
N GLU A 375 27.35 -19.12 -32.84
CA GLU A 375 28.14 -19.94 -33.73
C GLU A 375 29.44 -19.21 -34.13
N TRP A 376 30.57 -19.95 -34.16
CA TRP A 376 31.85 -19.37 -34.54
C TRP A 376 31.88 -18.95 -36.00
N VAL A 377 31.96 -17.65 -36.25
CA VAL A 377 32.28 -17.07 -37.58
C VAL A 377 33.76 -16.90 -37.72
N ILE A 378 34.46 -16.40 -36.71
CA ILE A 378 35.92 -16.35 -36.63
C ILE A 378 36.35 -17.28 -35.50
N LYS A 379 37.06 -18.37 -35.85
CA LYS A 379 37.46 -19.40 -34.87
C LYS A 379 38.35 -18.81 -33.78
N PRO A 380 38.31 -19.37 -32.55
CA PRO A 380 39.10 -18.87 -31.42
C PRO A 380 40.58 -19.17 -31.59
N THR A 381 41.30 -18.21 -32.14
CA THR A 381 42.73 -18.25 -32.38
C THR A 381 43.46 -17.01 -31.90
N LEU A 382 42.74 -15.99 -31.41
CA LEU A 382 43.28 -14.71 -31.02
C LEU A 382 43.64 -14.71 -29.52
N GLU A 383 44.64 -13.94 -29.10
CA GLU A 383 45.00 -13.76 -27.69
C GLU A 383 44.05 -12.82 -26.95
N ASP A 384 43.47 -11.85 -27.65
CA ASP A 384 42.46 -10.90 -27.15
C ASP A 384 41.68 -10.32 -28.34
N ALA A 385 40.46 -9.90 -28.13
CA ALA A 385 39.57 -9.36 -29.16
C ALA A 385 38.67 -8.27 -28.60
N LYS A 386 38.33 -7.26 -29.37
CA LYS A 386 37.43 -6.17 -29.02
C LYS A 386 36.24 -6.14 -29.97
N LEU A 387 35.17 -5.45 -29.58
CA LEU A 387 33.98 -5.27 -30.39
C LEU A 387 34.29 -4.65 -31.74
N PHE A 388 33.57 -5.09 -32.76
CA PHE A 388 33.58 -4.44 -34.06
C PHE A 388 33.08 -3.01 -33.98
N THR A 389 33.75 -2.09 -34.62
CA THR A 389 33.30 -0.72 -34.79
C THR A 389 32.89 -0.50 -36.24
N TYR A 390 31.73 0.15 -36.40
CA TYR A 390 31.25 0.54 -37.72
C TYR A 390 31.87 1.86 -38.11
N VAL A 391 32.59 1.84 -39.24
CA VAL A 391 33.08 3.06 -39.87
C VAL A 391 32.57 3.06 -41.29
N TRP A 392 31.50 3.79 -41.54
CA TRP A 392 30.74 3.81 -42.81
C TRP A 392 30.20 2.40 -43.15
N ASN A 393 30.61 1.80 -44.27
CA ASN A 393 30.20 0.44 -44.67
C ASN A 393 31.23 -0.63 -44.25
N ASP A 394 32.38 -0.24 -43.67
CA ASP A 394 33.40 -1.18 -43.24
C ASP A 394 33.31 -1.44 -41.74
N ARG A 395 33.57 -2.69 -41.35
CA ARG A 395 33.58 -3.14 -39.96
C ARG A 395 35.00 -3.61 -39.65
N VAL A 396 35.57 -3.06 -38.60
CA VAL A 396 36.89 -3.45 -38.11
C VAL A 396 36.89 -3.64 -36.62
N ALA A 397 37.60 -4.64 -36.15
CA ALA A 397 37.76 -4.92 -34.73
C ALA A 397 39.26 -5.00 -34.36
N PRO A 398 39.69 -4.39 -33.25
CA PRO A 398 41.01 -4.66 -32.70
C PRO A 398 41.12 -6.12 -32.27
N ALA A 399 42.17 -6.80 -32.74
CA ALA A 399 42.47 -8.18 -32.40
C ALA A 399 43.93 -8.33 -32.06
N LYS A 400 44.27 -9.17 -31.08
CA LYS A 400 45.64 -9.40 -30.62
C LYS A 400 46.12 -10.77 -31.06
N MET A 401 47.29 -10.80 -31.67
CA MET A 401 48.00 -12.01 -32.08
C MET A 401 49.52 -11.77 -31.97
N ASP A 402 50.27 -12.79 -31.55
CA ASP A 402 51.71 -12.72 -31.34
C ASP A 402 52.17 -11.53 -30.45
N GLY A 403 51.38 -11.28 -29.38
CA GLY A 403 51.64 -10.23 -28.40
C GLY A 403 51.35 -8.81 -28.87
N LYS A 404 50.89 -8.61 -30.11
CA LYS A 404 50.62 -7.29 -30.71
C LYS A 404 49.18 -7.16 -31.20
N TRP A 405 48.66 -5.92 -31.17
CA TRP A 405 47.35 -5.56 -31.66
C TRP A 405 47.38 -5.14 -33.13
N GLY A 406 46.40 -5.58 -33.88
CA GLY A 406 46.09 -5.12 -35.21
C GLY A 406 44.58 -4.95 -35.34
N CYS A 407 44.05 -4.79 -36.55
CA CYS A 407 42.62 -4.83 -36.79
C CYS A 407 42.26 -5.89 -37.83
N ILE A 408 41.23 -6.64 -37.55
CA ILE A 408 40.63 -7.61 -38.46
C ILE A 408 39.34 -7.07 -39.08
N ASP A 409 38.96 -7.58 -40.23
CA ASP A 409 37.66 -7.43 -40.84
C ASP A 409 36.69 -8.52 -40.36
N HIS A 410 35.43 -8.48 -40.84
CA HIS A 410 34.41 -9.44 -40.50
C HIS A 410 34.68 -10.89 -40.93
N THR A 411 35.70 -11.11 -41.79
CA THR A 411 36.13 -12.46 -42.19
C THR A 411 37.23 -13.00 -41.30
N GLY A 412 37.78 -12.16 -40.40
CA GLY A 412 38.91 -12.50 -39.52
C GLY A 412 40.28 -12.22 -40.13
N GLN A 413 40.33 -11.56 -41.28
CA GLN A 413 41.62 -11.18 -41.91
C GLN A 413 42.14 -9.87 -41.32
N PHE A 414 43.44 -9.84 -41.01
CA PHE A 414 44.12 -8.59 -40.58
C PHE A 414 44.14 -7.59 -41.73
N VAL A 415 43.37 -6.53 -41.63
CA VAL A 415 43.35 -5.37 -42.54
C VAL A 415 44.34 -4.29 -42.08
N VAL A 416 44.70 -4.30 -40.81
CA VAL A 416 45.78 -3.52 -40.21
C VAL A 416 46.68 -4.50 -39.48
N ALA A 417 47.99 -4.51 -39.84
CA ALA A 417 48.95 -5.43 -39.27
C ALA A 417 49.01 -5.34 -37.74
N ASN A 418 49.23 -6.46 -37.07
CA ASN A 418 49.34 -6.58 -35.60
C ASN A 418 50.73 -6.11 -35.13
N ILE A 419 50.94 -4.81 -35.11
CA ILE A 419 52.21 -4.16 -34.73
C ILE A 419 52.07 -3.22 -33.51
N TYR A 420 50.85 -2.91 -33.09
CA TYR A 420 50.54 -1.93 -32.05
C TYR A 420 50.67 -2.55 -30.64
N ASN A 421 50.97 -1.71 -29.65
CA ASN A 421 51.11 -2.16 -28.28
C ASN A 421 49.76 -2.20 -27.56
N THR A 422 48.77 -1.40 -27.99
CA THR A 422 47.45 -1.29 -27.37
C THR A 422 46.32 -1.46 -28.38
N SER A 423 45.17 -1.92 -27.91
CA SER A 423 43.94 -2.01 -28.73
C SER A 423 43.47 -0.65 -29.23
N ALA A 424 43.69 0.41 -28.44
CA ALA A 424 43.29 1.77 -28.81
C ALA A 424 44.08 2.29 -30.02
N GLU A 425 45.41 2.05 -30.07
CA GLU A 425 46.26 2.41 -31.23
C GLU A 425 45.80 1.66 -32.49
N ALA A 426 45.55 0.34 -32.35
CA ALA A 426 45.06 -0.47 -33.44
C ALA A 426 43.70 0.00 -33.93
N GLN A 427 42.78 0.38 -33.01
CA GLN A 427 41.45 0.89 -33.36
C GLN A 427 41.53 2.21 -34.16
N ILE A 428 42.43 3.13 -33.77
CA ILE A 428 42.66 4.37 -34.53
C ILE A 428 43.17 4.05 -35.94
N ALA A 429 44.11 3.10 -36.06
CA ALA A 429 44.63 2.67 -37.35
C ALA A 429 43.53 2.00 -38.20
N GLY A 430 42.69 1.15 -37.60
CA GLY A 430 41.56 0.52 -38.26
C GLY A 430 40.51 1.52 -38.79
N ARG A 431 40.20 2.54 -38.00
CA ARG A 431 39.32 3.64 -38.49
C ARG A 431 39.91 4.36 -39.70
N ARG A 432 41.21 4.73 -39.66
CA ARG A 432 41.88 5.38 -40.79
C ARG A 432 41.89 4.49 -42.03
N TRP A 433 42.08 3.18 -41.85
CA TRP A 433 42.02 2.23 -42.97
C TRP A 433 40.65 2.20 -43.61
N ALA A 434 39.55 2.15 -42.79
CA ALA A 434 38.18 2.19 -43.29
C ALA A 434 37.84 3.52 -43.94
N GLU A 435 38.29 4.66 -43.41
CA GLU A 435 38.13 5.98 -43.98
C GLU A 435 38.87 6.14 -45.33
N GLY A 436 40.05 5.54 -45.49
CA GLY A 436 40.88 5.58 -46.71
C GLY A 436 40.27 4.82 -47.88
N ARG A 437 39.30 3.94 -47.66
CA ARG A 437 38.60 3.19 -48.73
C ARG A 437 37.48 3.98 -49.43
N LYS A 438 37.31 5.25 -49.10
CA LYS A 438 36.24 6.12 -49.66
C LYS A 438 36.56 6.66 -51.07
N PHE A 439 37.61 6.28 -51.69
CA PHE A 439 38.03 6.80 -53.01
C PHE A 439 38.06 5.71 -54.07
#